data_e785893c83606e7105b03718179d3b57
#
_entry.id   e785893c83606e7105b03718179d3b57
#
_cell.length_a   1.000
_cell.length_b   1.000
_cell.length_c   1.000
_cell.angle_alpha   90.00
_cell.angle_beta   90.00
_cell.angle_gamma   90.00
#
_symmetry.space_group_name_H-M   'P 1'
#
loop_
_entity.id
_entity.type
_entity.pdbx_description
1 polymer ?
#
loop_
_entity_poly.entity_id
_entity_poly.type
_entity_poly.pdbx_seq_one_letter_code
_entity_poly.pdbx_strand_id
1 'polypeptide(L)'
;MKQRLFTCLWALILLTSACAQKSTSHNKSAKETEPVINPKNRIQPGAENFKAYLPLLSGKRVALFANQTTVVNDNKHLVDELRNTGVNIVKIFAPEHGFRGTADAGEK
;
A
#
# COMPACT_ATOMS: atom_id res chain seq x y z
N MET A 1 69.38 -6.60 39.48
CA MET A 1 69.08 -7.28 40.77
C MET A 1 67.63 -7.66 40.81
N LYS A 2 67.40 -8.94 40.61
CA LYS A 2 66.55 -9.80 41.50
C LYS A 2 65.07 -9.42 41.48
N GLN A 3 64.28 -10.26 40.74
CA GLN A 3 63.48 -11.37 41.30
C GLN A 3 62.15 -10.87 41.88
N ARG A 4 61.04 -11.44 41.68
CA ARG A 4 60.45 -12.79 41.56
C ARG A 4 59.01 -12.59 41.02
N LEU A 5 58.58 -13.28 40.05
CA LEU A 5 57.82 -14.53 40.12
C LEU A 5 56.83 -14.59 41.29
N PHE A 6 55.56 -14.35 40.96
CA PHE A 6 54.52 -15.10 41.69
C PHE A 6 53.40 -15.37 40.70
N THR A 7 53.37 -16.56 40.22
CA THR A 7 52.30 -17.29 39.67
C THR A 7 51.13 -17.33 40.64
N CYS A 8 49.99 -16.82 40.29
CA CYS A 8 48.72 -17.25 40.88
C CYS A 8 47.74 -17.53 39.77
N LEU A 9 47.74 -18.78 39.45
CA LEU A 9 46.76 -19.54 38.73
C LEU A 9 45.43 -19.46 39.50
N TRP A 10 44.53 -18.63 39.01
CA TRP A 10 43.13 -18.74 39.38
C TRP A 10 42.34 -18.95 38.12
N ALA A 11 42.17 -20.23 37.83
CA ALA A 11 41.20 -20.70 36.89
C ALA A 11 39.81 -20.43 37.46
N LEU A 12 39.22 -19.29 37.10
CA LEU A 12 37.81 -19.05 37.34
C LEU A 12 37.05 -19.53 36.14
N ILE A 13 36.62 -20.75 36.21
CA ILE A 13 35.68 -21.36 35.28
C ILE A 13 34.37 -20.63 35.48
N LEU A 14 34.11 -19.60 34.65
CA LEU A 14 32.79 -19.07 34.49
C LEU A 14 32.00 -20.02 33.58
N LEU A 15 31.21 -20.87 34.21
CA LEU A 15 30.13 -21.57 33.54
C LEU A 15 29.13 -20.52 33.05
N THR A 16 29.31 -20.03 31.82
CA THR A 16 28.26 -19.34 31.14
C THR A 16 27.24 -20.37 30.65
N SER A 17 26.19 -20.48 31.43
CA SER A 17 24.99 -21.23 31.04
C SER A 17 24.44 -20.55 29.80
N ALA A 18 24.77 -21.08 28.64
CA ALA A 18 24.16 -20.69 27.38
C ALA A 18 22.72 -21.20 27.40
N CYS A 19 21.79 -20.34 27.82
CA CYS A 19 20.38 -20.53 27.54
C CYS A 19 20.22 -20.47 26.02
N ALA A 20 20.25 -21.62 25.39
CA ALA A 20 19.82 -21.78 24.03
C ALA A 20 18.31 -21.50 23.99
N GLN A 21 17.95 -20.24 23.76
CA GLN A 21 16.60 -19.90 23.37
C GLN A 21 16.37 -20.48 21.99
N LYS A 22 15.72 -21.63 21.98
CA LYS A 22 15.16 -22.23 20.79
C LYS A 22 14.09 -21.28 20.28
N SER A 23 14.48 -20.35 19.42
CA SER A 23 13.53 -19.53 18.67
C SER A 23 12.76 -20.49 17.76
N THR A 24 11.59 -20.85 18.21
CA THR A 24 10.61 -21.53 17.39
C THR A 24 10.17 -20.51 16.35
N SER A 25 10.86 -20.53 15.22
CA SER A 25 10.41 -19.84 14.01
C SER A 25 9.06 -20.45 13.62
N HIS A 26 7.99 -19.83 14.09
CA HIS A 26 6.66 -20.05 13.57
C HIS A 26 6.56 -19.32 12.23
N ASN A 27 7.37 -19.78 11.28
CA ASN A 27 7.16 -19.42 9.88
C ASN A 27 6.02 -20.27 9.33
N LYS A 28 4.83 -20.07 9.87
CA LYS A 28 3.60 -20.46 9.22
C LYS A 28 3.22 -19.28 8.32
N SER A 29 3.93 -19.17 7.20
CA SER A 29 3.42 -18.45 6.04
C SER A 29 2.09 -19.13 5.68
N ALA A 30 1.03 -18.69 6.35
CA ALA A 30 -0.30 -18.87 5.83
C ALA A 30 -0.27 -18.09 4.51
N LYS A 31 -0.11 -18.80 3.42
CA LYS A 31 -0.43 -18.31 2.08
C LYS A 31 -1.89 -17.92 2.17
N GLU A 32 -2.11 -16.63 2.46
CA GLU A 32 -3.41 -15.99 2.38
C GLU A 32 -3.83 -16.19 0.94
N THR A 33 -4.64 -17.22 0.73
CA THR A 33 -5.28 -17.45 -0.55
C THR A 33 -6.25 -16.30 -0.68
N GLU A 34 -5.85 -15.27 -1.40
CA GLU A 34 -6.77 -14.25 -1.87
C GLU A 34 -8.03 -14.95 -2.39
N PRO A 35 -9.21 -14.53 -1.95
CA PRO A 35 -10.45 -15.15 -2.42
C PRO A 35 -10.46 -15.01 -3.94
N VAL A 36 -10.49 -16.14 -4.64
CA VAL A 36 -10.65 -16.17 -6.10
C VAL A 36 -12.03 -15.57 -6.39
N ILE A 37 -12.07 -14.29 -6.61
CA ILE A 37 -13.28 -13.58 -7.00
C ILE A 37 -13.61 -14.05 -8.39
N ASN A 38 -14.66 -14.85 -8.50
CA ASN A 38 -15.19 -15.24 -9.80
C ASN A 38 -15.61 -13.96 -10.53
N PRO A 39 -15.05 -13.65 -11.71
CA PRO A 39 -15.36 -12.42 -12.43
C PRO A 39 -16.86 -12.23 -12.74
N LYS A 40 -17.64 -13.30 -12.71
CA LYS A 40 -19.10 -13.25 -12.85
C LYS A 40 -19.82 -12.71 -11.59
N ASN A 41 -19.18 -12.77 -10.42
CA ASN A 41 -19.77 -12.34 -9.14
C ASN A 41 -19.13 -11.03 -8.61
N ARG A 42 -18.29 -10.39 -9.40
CA ARG A 42 -17.71 -9.11 -9.01
C ARG A 42 -18.81 -8.04 -8.97
N ILE A 43 -18.91 -7.35 -7.84
CA ILE A 43 -19.72 -6.14 -7.75
C ILE A 43 -19.07 -5.07 -8.65
N GLN A 44 -19.79 -4.59 -9.63
CA GLN A 44 -19.33 -3.53 -10.51
C GLN A 44 -19.76 -2.18 -9.92
N PRO A 45 -18.84 -1.31 -9.50
CA PRO A 45 -19.16 0.05 -9.10
C PRO A 45 -19.81 0.81 -10.27
N GLY A 46 -20.74 1.71 -9.95
CA GLY A 46 -21.41 2.51 -10.99
C GLY A 46 -20.44 3.32 -11.87
N ALA A 47 -19.31 3.74 -11.29
CA ALA A 47 -18.24 4.44 -12.02
C ALA A 47 -17.59 3.60 -13.13
N GLU A 48 -17.66 2.28 -13.07
CA GLU A 48 -17.16 1.39 -14.13
C GLU A 48 -18.18 1.16 -15.25
N ASN A 49 -19.43 1.54 -15.03
CA ASN A 49 -20.47 1.41 -16.05
C ASN A 49 -20.41 2.55 -17.06
N PHE A 50 -19.26 2.68 -17.73
CA PHE A 50 -19.00 3.73 -18.72
C PHE A 50 -20.09 3.82 -19.80
N LYS A 51 -20.61 2.67 -20.23
CA LYS A 51 -21.64 2.63 -21.28
C LYS A 51 -22.92 3.38 -20.90
N ALA A 52 -23.24 3.40 -19.61
CA ALA A 52 -24.47 4.05 -19.15
C ALA A 52 -24.34 5.57 -19.07
N TYR A 53 -23.19 6.11 -18.72
CA TYR A 53 -23.07 7.54 -18.44
C TYR A 53 -22.19 8.33 -19.42
N LEU A 54 -21.25 7.72 -20.15
CA LEU A 54 -20.45 8.45 -21.15
C LEU A 54 -21.29 9.19 -22.19
N PRO A 55 -22.41 8.63 -22.72
CA PRO A 55 -23.28 9.38 -23.65
C PRO A 55 -23.85 10.64 -23.01
N LEU A 56 -24.08 10.64 -21.69
CA LEU A 56 -24.61 11.80 -20.97
C LEU A 56 -23.57 12.91 -20.80
N LEU A 57 -22.29 12.56 -20.87
CA LEU A 57 -21.16 13.50 -20.73
C LEU A 57 -20.68 14.05 -22.07
N SER A 58 -21.17 13.51 -23.18
CA SER A 58 -20.76 13.92 -24.53
C SER A 58 -21.04 15.43 -24.77
N GLY A 59 -20.01 16.15 -25.18
CA GLY A 59 -20.09 17.60 -25.42
C GLY A 59 -20.25 18.45 -24.15
N LYS A 60 -20.23 17.87 -22.98
CA LYS A 60 -20.35 18.59 -21.72
C LYS A 60 -18.99 19.01 -21.17
N ARG A 61 -18.99 20.12 -20.46
CA ARG A 61 -17.88 20.51 -19.57
C ARG A 61 -18.10 19.85 -18.22
N VAL A 62 -17.21 18.95 -17.85
CA VAL A 62 -17.37 18.09 -16.67
C VAL A 62 -16.45 18.54 -15.55
N ALA A 63 -16.99 18.69 -14.36
CA ALA A 63 -16.20 18.78 -13.14
C ALA A 63 -16.30 17.47 -12.36
N LEU A 64 -15.20 17.03 -11.80
CA LEU A 64 -15.13 15.80 -11.01
C LEU A 64 -14.80 16.13 -9.57
N PHE A 65 -15.37 15.37 -8.64
CA PHE A 65 -14.88 15.26 -7.28
C PHE A 65 -14.23 13.89 -7.13
N ALA A 66 -12.94 13.84 -6.89
CA ALA A 66 -12.16 12.60 -6.89
C ALA A 66 -11.01 12.66 -5.89
N ASN A 67 -10.61 11.51 -5.39
CA ASN A 67 -9.44 11.31 -4.57
C ASN A 67 -8.64 10.10 -5.05
N GLN A 68 -7.55 9.75 -4.37
CA GLN A 68 -6.67 8.64 -4.73
C GLN A 68 -7.36 7.27 -4.75
N THR A 69 -8.48 7.12 -4.04
CA THR A 69 -9.25 5.87 -4.02
C THR A 69 -10.30 5.77 -5.12
N THR A 70 -10.43 6.81 -5.95
CA THR A 70 -11.35 6.83 -7.09
C THR A 70 -10.76 6.03 -8.25
N VAL A 71 -10.69 4.71 -8.05
CA VAL A 71 -10.12 3.76 -9.01
C VAL A 71 -11.20 2.88 -9.62
N VAL A 72 -10.99 2.50 -10.87
CA VAL A 72 -11.87 1.64 -11.68
C VAL A 72 -11.01 0.66 -12.47
N ASN A 73 -11.59 -0.41 -13.00
CA ASN A 73 -10.95 -1.32 -13.95
C ASN A 73 -9.45 -1.57 -13.65
N ASP A 74 -9.14 -2.49 -12.74
CA ASP A 74 -7.77 -2.90 -12.43
C ASP A 74 -6.87 -1.76 -11.90
N ASN A 75 -7.38 -0.97 -10.97
CA ASN A 75 -6.69 0.13 -10.30
C ASN A 75 -6.32 1.34 -11.18
N LYS A 76 -7.02 1.55 -12.28
CA LYS A 76 -6.86 2.78 -13.05
C LYS A 76 -7.66 3.91 -12.42
N HIS A 77 -7.05 5.07 -12.35
CA HIS A 77 -7.75 6.23 -11.80
C HIS A 77 -8.86 6.71 -12.74
N LEU A 78 -10.06 6.93 -12.20
CA LEU A 78 -11.24 7.33 -13.00
C LEU A 78 -11.00 8.58 -13.85
N VAL A 79 -10.25 9.56 -13.33
CA VAL A 79 -9.90 10.78 -14.08
C VAL A 79 -9.18 10.44 -15.38
N ASP A 80 -8.24 9.49 -15.33
CA ASP A 80 -7.47 9.10 -16.50
C ASP A 80 -8.31 8.34 -17.50
N GLU A 81 -9.14 7.42 -17.01
CA GLU A 81 -10.06 6.68 -17.86
C GLU A 81 -11.04 7.60 -18.58
N LEU A 82 -11.64 8.58 -17.88
CA LEU A 82 -12.54 9.55 -18.50
C LEU A 82 -11.84 10.44 -19.53
N ARG A 83 -10.61 10.86 -19.26
CA ARG A 83 -9.81 11.62 -20.22
C ARG A 83 -9.51 10.80 -21.47
N ASN A 84 -9.17 9.52 -21.30
CA ASN A 84 -8.89 8.61 -22.41
C ASN A 84 -10.13 8.37 -23.30
N THR A 85 -11.31 8.47 -22.72
CA THR A 85 -12.58 8.38 -23.49
C THR A 85 -13.02 9.71 -24.13
N GLY A 86 -12.23 10.78 -24.00
CA GLY A 86 -12.51 12.07 -24.61
C GLY A 86 -13.47 12.96 -23.82
N VAL A 87 -13.75 12.65 -22.57
CA VAL A 87 -14.58 13.52 -21.71
C VAL A 87 -13.84 14.83 -21.44
N ASN A 88 -14.50 15.95 -21.67
CA ASN A 88 -13.95 17.29 -21.42
C ASN A 88 -13.98 17.63 -19.94
N ILE A 89 -12.95 17.20 -19.21
CA ILE A 89 -12.80 17.50 -17.78
C ILE A 89 -12.20 18.91 -17.63
N VAL A 90 -12.97 19.84 -17.12
CA VAL A 90 -12.56 21.24 -16.95
C VAL A 90 -12.08 21.55 -15.55
N LYS A 91 -12.46 20.74 -14.56
CA LYS A 91 -12.04 20.94 -13.17
C LYS A 91 -12.09 19.62 -12.39
N ILE A 92 -11.14 19.48 -11.46
CA ILE A 92 -11.14 18.39 -10.48
C ILE A 92 -11.16 19.04 -9.09
N PHE A 93 -12.10 18.63 -8.27
CA PHE A 93 -12.14 18.92 -6.85
C PHE A 93 -11.63 17.70 -6.11
N ALA A 94 -10.78 17.93 -5.13
CA ALA A 94 -10.23 16.86 -4.32
C ALA A 94 -10.28 17.26 -2.85
N PRO A 95 -10.43 16.30 -1.95
CA PRO A 95 -10.17 16.51 -0.53
C PRO A 95 -8.68 16.74 -0.29
N GLU A 96 -8.31 16.84 0.98
CA GLU A 96 -6.93 16.93 1.43
C GLU A 96 -6.04 15.89 0.72
N HIS A 97 -4.80 16.25 0.45
CA HIS A 97 -3.82 15.50 -0.34
C HIS A 97 -4.06 15.41 -1.86
N GLY A 98 -5.05 16.14 -2.38
CA GLY A 98 -5.32 16.17 -3.82
C GLY A 98 -5.92 14.87 -4.37
N PHE A 99 -6.29 14.88 -5.65
CA PHE A 99 -6.93 13.73 -6.27
C PHE A 99 -5.99 12.53 -6.51
N ARG A 100 -4.68 12.75 -6.47
CA ARG A 100 -3.65 11.69 -6.54
C ARG A 100 -3.16 11.24 -5.17
N GLY A 101 -3.51 11.96 -4.10
CA GLY A 101 -3.05 11.65 -2.74
C GLY A 101 -1.57 11.94 -2.49
N THR A 102 -0.95 12.80 -3.30
CA THR A 102 0.50 13.09 -3.23
C THR A 102 0.81 14.50 -2.74
N ALA A 103 -0.21 15.36 -2.57
CA ALA A 103 -0.02 16.70 -2.05
C ALA A 103 0.05 16.69 -0.52
N ASP A 104 0.89 17.58 0.03
CA ASP A 104 0.94 17.77 1.47
C ASP A 104 -0.32 18.50 1.97
N ALA A 105 -0.62 18.34 3.26
CA ALA A 105 -1.77 19.00 3.88
C ALA A 105 -1.62 20.52 3.74
N GLY A 106 -2.64 21.17 3.14
CA GLY A 106 -2.65 22.63 2.90
C GLY A 106 -1.92 23.10 1.64
N GLU A 107 -1.33 22.22 0.85
CA GLU A 107 -0.77 22.56 -0.46
C GLU A 107 -1.89 22.91 -1.45
N LYS A 108 -1.69 23.97 -2.24
CA LYS A 108 -2.67 24.47 -3.21
C LYS A 108 -2.23 24.19 -4.63
#